data_bf90787ffa0f0e34323d878169fe531e
#
_entry.id   bf90787ffa0f0e34323d878169fe531e
#
_cell.length_a   1.000
_cell.length_b   1.000
_cell.length_c   1.000
_cell.angle_alpha   90.00
_cell.angle_beta   90.00
_cell.angle_gamma   90.00
#
_symmetry.space_group_name_H-M   'P 1'
#
loop_
_entity.id
_entity.type
_entity.pdbx_description
1 polymer ?
#
loop_
_entity_poly.entity_id
_entity_poly.type
_entity_poly.pdbx_seq_one_letter_code
_entity_poly.pdbx_strand_id
1 'polypeptide(L)'
;MKIMPQLEISDLSVHYSTSHGSVHALGNIEFRLGDGESIGIAGESACGKSTLGLSVMRMIQGGRIVSGKIVFDGESILEMPSSKFDKNIRWKKISMVFQGAMNSLDPVFTIEHQFNEVLKQHKFKGDFNKIINDAVRSVSLDSSVLKKYPHELSGGMKQRIVIAMALLLKPKFVIADEPTTALDVLIQAQIINLLKNLKKEGMSLMLISHDLAILSEVAEKIGIMYG
;
A
#
# COMPACT_ATOMS: atom_id res chain seq x y z
N MET A 1 -1.39 -30.67 2.28
CA MET A 1 -0.48 -29.60 2.74
C MET A 1 -1.33 -28.41 3.10
N LYS A 2 -1.28 -27.92 4.35
CA LYS A 2 -1.95 -26.63 4.68
C LYS A 2 -1.17 -25.53 3.98
N ILE A 3 -1.78 -24.88 3.01
CA ILE A 3 -1.20 -23.67 2.37
C ILE A 3 -1.13 -22.62 3.48
N MET A 4 0.08 -22.19 3.83
CA MET A 4 0.26 -21.14 4.82
C MET A 4 -0.23 -19.81 4.21
N PRO A 5 -1.02 -19.01 4.95
CA PRO A 5 -1.44 -17.71 4.46
C PRO A 5 -0.21 -16.79 4.32
N GLN A 6 -0.25 -15.92 3.31
CA GLN A 6 0.79 -14.90 3.13
C GLN A 6 0.69 -13.82 4.21
N LEU A 7 -0.53 -13.37 4.51
CA LEU A 7 -0.82 -12.44 5.61
C LEU A 7 -1.86 -13.06 6.53
N GLU A 8 -1.58 -13.09 7.82
CA GLU A 8 -2.51 -13.47 8.87
C GLU A 8 -2.55 -12.38 9.94
N ILE A 9 -3.74 -11.87 10.22
CA ILE A 9 -4.00 -10.93 11.30
C ILE A 9 -4.94 -11.63 12.29
N SER A 10 -4.60 -11.61 13.58
CA SER A 10 -5.37 -12.25 14.65
C SER A 10 -5.50 -11.30 15.83
N ASP A 11 -6.74 -11.09 16.30
CA ASP A 11 -7.11 -10.28 17.47
C ASP A 11 -6.47 -8.88 17.51
N LEU A 12 -6.24 -8.27 16.35
CA LEU A 12 -5.56 -7.00 16.26
C LEU A 12 -6.42 -5.86 16.78
N SER A 13 -5.92 -5.18 17.80
CA SER A 13 -6.56 -3.97 18.36
C SER A 13 -5.57 -2.82 18.43
N VAL A 14 -6.04 -1.63 18.04
CA VAL A 14 -5.25 -0.40 18.01
C VAL A 14 -5.98 0.73 18.70
N HIS A 15 -5.29 1.41 19.61
CA HIS A 15 -5.82 2.57 20.32
C HIS A 15 -4.96 3.81 20.05
N TYR A 16 -5.65 4.95 19.95
CA TYR A 16 -5.03 6.28 19.91
C TYR A 16 -5.27 7.00 21.22
N SER A 17 -4.23 7.61 21.77
CA SER A 17 -4.36 8.45 22.97
C SER A 17 -4.73 9.88 22.57
N THR A 18 -5.77 10.44 23.15
CA THR A 18 -6.22 11.80 22.95
C THR A 18 -6.28 12.55 24.28
N SER A 19 -6.42 13.87 24.24
CA SER A 19 -6.63 14.70 25.46
C SER A 19 -7.92 14.35 26.21
N HIS A 20 -8.88 13.67 25.56
CA HIS A 20 -10.18 13.30 26.12
C HIS A 20 -10.32 11.81 26.44
N GLY A 21 -9.22 11.04 26.34
CA GLY A 21 -9.22 9.59 26.58
C GLY A 21 -8.63 8.78 25.43
N SER A 22 -8.99 7.51 25.35
CA SER A 22 -8.49 6.57 24.34
C SER A 22 -9.56 6.30 23.28
N VAL A 23 -9.20 6.45 22.01
CA VAL A 23 -10.03 6.09 20.85
C VAL A 23 -9.62 4.68 20.39
N HIS A 24 -10.56 3.77 20.36
CA HIS A 24 -10.37 2.39 19.87
C HIS A 24 -10.56 2.40 18.35
N ALA A 25 -9.47 2.48 17.60
CA ALA A 25 -9.53 2.56 16.15
C ALA A 25 -9.66 1.19 15.47
N LEU A 26 -9.12 0.14 16.08
CA LEU A 26 -9.34 -1.27 15.68
C LEU A 26 -9.67 -2.09 16.92
N GLY A 27 -10.64 -2.99 16.78
CA GLY A 27 -11.05 -3.94 17.82
C GLY A 27 -11.13 -5.35 17.27
N ASN A 28 -10.25 -6.24 17.74
CA ASN A 28 -10.24 -7.68 17.46
C ASN A 28 -10.33 -8.02 15.96
N ILE A 29 -9.59 -7.32 15.12
CA ILE A 29 -9.56 -7.61 13.68
C ILE A 29 -8.89 -8.95 13.44
N GLU A 30 -9.57 -9.81 12.67
CA GLU A 30 -9.09 -11.13 12.29
C GLU A 30 -9.39 -11.40 10.82
N PHE A 31 -8.36 -11.76 10.02
CA PHE A 31 -8.52 -12.32 8.69
C PHE A 31 -7.22 -12.96 8.19
N ARG A 32 -7.35 -13.76 7.11
CA ARG A 32 -6.23 -14.40 6.42
C ARG A 32 -6.30 -14.15 4.92
N LEU A 33 -5.14 -13.90 4.35
CA LEU A 33 -4.96 -13.70 2.92
C LEU A 33 -3.89 -14.67 2.40
N GLY A 34 -4.23 -15.43 1.38
CA GLY A 34 -3.30 -16.32 0.68
C GLY A 34 -2.36 -15.57 -0.26
N ASP A 35 -1.33 -16.27 -0.76
CA ASP A 35 -0.44 -15.73 -1.77
C ASP A 35 -1.19 -15.50 -3.09
N GLY A 36 -1.03 -14.33 -3.70
CA GLY A 36 -1.77 -13.90 -4.90
C GLY A 36 -3.24 -13.54 -4.68
N GLU A 37 -3.78 -13.64 -3.45
CA GLU A 37 -5.16 -13.26 -3.14
C GLU A 37 -5.32 -11.74 -2.96
N SER A 38 -6.55 -11.28 -3.11
CA SER A 38 -6.92 -9.88 -2.88
C SER A 38 -8.07 -9.74 -1.89
N ILE A 39 -7.96 -8.74 -1.01
CA ILE A 39 -9.02 -8.36 -0.07
C ILE A 39 -9.34 -6.87 -0.22
N GLY A 40 -10.64 -6.56 -0.31
CA GLY A 40 -11.17 -5.21 -0.21
C GLY A 40 -11.59 -4.91 1.22
N ILE A 41 -11.21 -3.76 1.74
CA ILE A 41 -11.65 -3.28 3.05
C ILE A 41 -12.58 -2.10 2.85
N ALA A 42 -13.86 -2.32 3.13
CA ALA A 42 -14.92 -1.32 3.02
C ALA A 42 -15.29 -0.75 4.40
N GLY A 43 -15.91 0.41 4.42
CA GLY A 43 -16.47 1.01 5.62
C GLY A 43 -16.55 2.53 5.54
N GLU A 44 -17.23 3.14 6.50
CA GLU A 44 -17.36 4.59 6.59
C GLU A 44 -16.03 5.30 6.87
N SER A 45 -15.99 6.61 6.67
CA SER A 45 -14.81 7.40 7.05
C SER A 45 -14.56 7.28 8.56
N ALA A 46 -13.28 7.23 8.94
CA ALA A 46 -12.82 7.11 10.33
C ALA A 46 -13.12 5.77 11.05
N CYS A 47 -13.64 4.72 10.38
CA CYS A 47 -13.83 3.40 10.99
C CYS A 47 -12.54 2.55 11.12
N GLY A 48 -11.36 3.11 10.89
CA GLY A 48 -10.07 2.42 11.13
C GLY A 48 -9.41 1.76 9.91
N LYS A 49 -9.96 1.84 8.69
CA LYS A 49 -9.41 1.18 7.49
C LYS A 49 -7.93 1.51 7.24
N SER A 50 -7.59 2.80 7.20
CA SER A 50 -6.20 3.25 7.05
C SER A 50 -5.32 2.81 8.21
N THR A 51 -5.86 2.78 9.44
CA THR A 51 -5.15 2.28 10.63
C THR A 51 -4.77 0.81 10.46
N LEU A 52 -5.62 -0.01 9.83
CA LEU A 52 -5.30 -1.40 9.52
C LEU A 52 -4.09 -1.51 8.58
N GLY A 53 -4.09 -0.77 7.47
CA GLY A 53 -2.94 -0.72 6.54
C GLY A 53 -1.66 -0.23 7.21
N LEU A 54 -1.77 0.86 8.00
CA LEU A 54 -0.65 1.41 8.77
C LEU A 54 -0.12 0.45 9.84
N SER A 55 -0.98 -0.41 10.42
CA SER A 55 -0.57 -1.45 11.37
C SER A 55 0.33 -2.48 10.69
N VAL A 56 -0.05 -2.95 9.50
CA VAL A 56 0.76 -3.88 8.72
C VAL A 56 2.11 -3.26 8.33
N MET A 57 2.12 -1.98 7.97
CA MET A 57 3.34 -1.23 7.65
C MET A 57 4.16 -0.81 8.88
N ARG A 58 3.64 -1.03 10.11
CA ARG A 58 4.23 -0.54 11.36
C ARG A 58 4.50 0.97 11.33
N MET A 59 3.52 1.74 10.84
CA MET A 59 3.61 3.19 10.63
C MET A 59 2.52 3.96 11.39
N ILE A 60 1.96 3.38 12.46
CA ILE A 60 1.00 4.06 13.32
C ILE A 60 1.69 5.21 14.04
N GLN A 61 1.17 6.44 13.87
CA GLN A 61 1.66 7.64 14.57
C GLN A 61 0.62 8.08 15.60
N GLY A 62 1.05 8.35 16.83
CA GLY A 62 0.15 8.78 17.92
C GLY A 62 -0.76 7.68 18.48
N GLY A 63 -0.67 6.47 17.95
CA GLY A 63 -1.41 5.29 18.40
C GLY A 63 -0.47 4.13 18.73
N ARG A 64 -1.05 3.08 19.30
CA ARG A 64 -0.32 1.85 19.61
C ARG A 64 -1.18 0.61 19.35
N ILE A 65 -0.55 -0.47 18.92
CA ILE A 65 -1.15 -1.79 18.91
C ILE A 65 -1.20 -2.26 20.37
N VAL A 66 -2.40 -2.55 20.87
CA VAL A 66 -2.62 -2.97 22.28
C VAL A 66 -2.72 -4.48 22.41
N SER A 67 -3.15 -5.17 21.37
CA SER A 67 -3.22 -6.64 21.31
C SER A 67 -3.16 -7.14 19.88
N GLY A 68 -2.97 -8.44 19.73
CA GLY A 68 -3.03 -9.16 18.47
C GLY A 68 -1.67 -9.44 17.83
N LYS A 69 -1.73 -10.12 16.68
CA LYS A 69 -0.56 -10.55 15.92
C LYS A 69 -0.76 -10.24 14.45
N ILE A 70 0.34 -9.92 13.79
CA ILE A 70 0.41 -9.83 12.33
C ILE A 70 1.56 -10.73 11.88
N VAL A 71 1.24 -11.75 11.10
CA VAL A 71 2.20 -12.70 10.54
C VAL A 71 2.23 -12.51 9.03
N PHE A 72 3.41 -12.37 8.46
CA PHE A 72 3.62 -12.24 7.03
C PHE A 72 4.68 -13.25 6.56
N ASP A 73 4.37 -14.06 5.55
CA ASP A 73 5.22 -15.18 5.08
C ASP A 73 5.69 -16.08 6.25
N GLY A 74 4.83 -16.32 7.26
CA GLY A 74 5.12 -17.13 8.43
C GLY A 74 5.97 -16.47 9.53
N GLU A 75 6.39 -15.22 9.36
CA GLU A 75 7.15 -14.46 10.36
C GLU A 75 6.24 -13.44 11.09
N SER A 76 6.30 -13.37 12.43
CA SER A 76 5.62 -12.31 13.20
C SER A 76 6.30 -10.97 12.94
N ILE A 77 5.62 -10.08 12.20
CA ILE A 77 6.19 -8.80 11.83
C ILE A 77 6.14 -7.78 12.97
N LEU A 78 5.25 -7.94 13.96
CA LEU A 78 5.17 -7.03 15.11
C LEU A 78 6.33 -7.24 16.09
N GLU A 79 6.76 -8.50 16.27
CA GLU A 79 7.85 -8.88 17.17
C GLU A 79 9.25 -8.70 16.55
N MET A 80 9.29 -8.51 15.23
CA MET A 80 10.54 -8.33 14.50
C MET A 80 11.21 -7.01 14.90
N PRO A 81 12.55 -6.98 15.13
CA PRO A 81 13.28 -5.73 15.33
C PRO A 81 13.04 -4.74 14.18
N SER A 82 12.84 -3.44 14.50
CA SER A 82 12.51 -2.42 13.49
C SER A 82 13.53 -2.37 12.35
N SER A 83 14.83 -2.49 12.67
CA SER A 83 15.89 -2.52 11.66
C SER A 83 15.77 -3.72 10.69
N LYS A 84 15.34 -4.90 11.18
CA LYS A 84 15.09 -6.08 10.33
C LYS A 84 13.84 -5.88 9.47
N PHE A 85 12.77 -5.32 10.05
CA PHE A 85 11.54 -5.03 9.33
C PHE A 85 11.78 -4.03 8.19
N ASP A 86 12.44 -2.90 8.46
CA ASP A 86 12.75 -1.86 7.48
C ASP A 86 13.66 -2.35 6.36
N LYS A 87 14.65 -3.19 6.71
CA LYS A 87 15.61 -3.72 5.73
C LYS A 87 15.03 -4.80 4.83
N ASN A 88 14.15 -5.68 5.36
CA ASN A 88 13.77 -6.91 4.69
C ASN A 88 12.30 -6.98 4.27
N ILE A 89 11.42 -6.22 4.92
CA ILE A 89 9.96 -6.30 4.71
C ILE A 89 9.44 -5.03 4.05
N ARG A 90 9.62 -3.86 4.71
CA ARG A 90 9.06 -2.60 4.23
C ARG A 90 9.60 -2.25 2.84
N TRP A 91 8.72 -1.96 1.89
CA TRP A 91 8.97 -1.71 0.47
C TRP A 91 9.48 -2.90 -0.34
N LYS A 92 10.15 -3.87 0.26
CA LYS A 92 10.72 -5.02 -0.46
C LYS A 92 9.75 -6.19 -0.59
N LYS A 93 8.96 -6.44 0.46
CA LYS A 93 7.96 -7.51 0.48
C LYS A 93 6.54 -6.94 0.59
N ILE A 94 6.38 -5.90 1.40
CA ILE A 94 5.12 -5.17 1.60
C ILE A 94 5.36 -3.72 1.24
N SER A 95 4.52 -3.14 0.37
CA SER A 95 4.50 -1.70 0.10
C SER A 95 3.10 -1.13 0.27
N MET A 96 3.01 0.19 0.34
CA MET A 96 1.74 0.87 0.52
C MET A 96 1.67 2.14 -0.34
N VAL A 97 0.52 2.30 -1.00
CA VAL A 97 0.07 3.55 -1.60
C VAL A 97 -0.85 4.20 -0.59
N PHE A 98 -0.43 5.32 -0.03
CA PHE A 98 -1.19 6.04 1.01
C PHE A 98 -2.30 6.88 0.40
N GLN A 99 -3.32 7.17 1.19
CA GLN A 99 -4.36 8.13 0.82
C GLN A 99 -3.73 9.51 0.53
N GLY A 100 -4.10 10.12 -0.60
CA GLY A 100 -3.54 11.41 -1.01
C GLY A 100 -2.06 11.40 -1.38
N ALA A 101 -1.50 10.23 -1.68
CA ALA A 101 -0.07 10.03 -1.96
C ALA A 101 0.47 10.89 -3.13
N MET A 102 -0.39 11.40 -4.01
CA MET A 102 0.00 12.35 -5.06
C MET A 102 0.70 13.61 -4.49
N ASN A 103 0.36 14.00 -3.26
CA ASN A 103 0.92 15.15 -2.57
C ASN A 103 2.25 14.85 -1.88
N SER A 104 2.68 13.58 -1.85
CA SER A 104 3.97 13.17 -1.28
C SER A 104 5.15 13.36 -2.23
N LEU A 105 4.88 13.62 -3.51
CA LEU A 105 5.94 13.91 -4.48
C LEU A 105 6.55 15.28 -4.16
N ASP A 106 7.87 15.31 -3.98
CA ASP A 106 8.60 16.53 -3.71
C ASP A 106 8.64 17.42 -4.97
N PRO A 107 8.07 18.66 -4.93
CA PRO A 107 7.97 19.51 -6.10
C PRO A 107 9.32 20.05 -6.62
N VAL A 108 10.39 19.98 -5.81
CA VAL A 108 11.71 20.54 -6.15
C VAL A 108 12.59 19.54 -6.91
N PHE A 109 12.24 18.25 -6.87
CA PHE A 109 12.99 17.19 -7.54
C PHE A 109 12.25 16.59 -8.71
N THR A 110 13.00 16.20 -9.75
CA THR A 110 12.43 15.42 -10.87
C THR A 110 11.94 14.05 -10.38
N ILE A 111 11.04 13.45 -11.13
CA ILE A 111 10.53 12.11 -10.84
C ILE A 111 11.66 11.09 -10.79
N GLU A 112 12.60 11.14 -11.73
CA GLU A 112 13.78 10.25 -11.75
C GLU A 112 14.62 10.37 -10.48
N HIS A 113 14.84 11.60 -9.99
CA HIS A 113 15.58 11.84 -8.75
C HIS A 113 14.91 11.12 -7.57
N GLN A 114 13.59 11.23 -7.43
CA GLN A 114 12.83 10.63 -6.35
C GLN A 114 12.85 9.09 -6.41
N PHE A 115 12.76 8.50 -7.60
CA PHE A 115 12.97 7.05 -7.77
C PHE A 115 14.37 6.60 -7.36
N ASN A 116 15.39 7.36 -7.74
CA ASN A 116 16.77 7.08 -7.38
C ASN A 116 16.99 7.14 -5.86
N GLU A 117 16.33 8.08 -5.16
CA GLU A 117 16.39 8.14 -3.69
C GLU A 117 15.82 6.89 -3.05
N VAL A 118 14.66 6.40 -3.51
CA VAL A 118 14.08 5.14 -3.01
C VAL A 118 15.07 3.97 -3.19
N LEU A 119 15.69 3.84 -4.36
CA LEU A 119 16.66 2.76 -4.62
C LEU A 119 17.90 2.86 -3.73
N LYS A 120 18.43 4.07 -3.53
CA LYS A 120 19.57 4.33 -2.64
C LYS A 120 19.23 4.00 -1.18
N GLN A 121 18.07 4.47 -0.70
CA GLN A 121 17.56 4.22 0.65
C GLN A 121 17.50 2.71 0.95
N HIS A 122 17.00 1.93 0.00
CA HIS A 122 16.87 0.48 0.13
C HIS A 122 18.12 -0.30 -0.28
N LYS A 123 19.23 0.39 -0.58
CA LYS A 123 20.54 -0.19 -0.98
C LYS A 123 20.37 -1.21 -2.12
N PHE A 124 19.56 -0.83 -3.11
CA PHE A 124 19.34 -1.68 -4.29
C PHE A 124 20.65 -1.92 -5.03
N LYS A 125 20.90 -3.18 -5.40
CA LYS A 125 22.07 -3.59 -6.16
C LYS A 125 21.63 -4.06 -7.55
N GLY A 126 21.66 -3.17 -8.52
CA GLY A 126 21.26 -3.47 -9.89
C GLY A 126 21.27 -2.20 -10.74
N ASP A 127 20.80 -2.36 -11.98
CA ASP A 127 20.66 -1.25 -12.92
C ASP A 127 19.44 -0.40 -12.52
N PHE A 128 19.71 0.81 -12.01
CA PHE A 128 18.70 1.77 -11.59
C PHE A 128 17.83 2.22 -12.77
N ASN A 129 18.46 2.51 -13.92
CA ASN A 129 17.72 2.97 -15.09
C ASN A 129 16.74 1.92 -15.58
N LYS A 130 17.17 0.67 -15.63
CA LYS A 130 16.32 -0.44 -16.05
C LYS A 130 15.11 -0.60 -15.12
N ILE A 131 15.33 -0.72 -13.80
CA ILE A 131 14.22 -0.98 -12.86
C ILE A 131 13.24 0.20 -12.78
N ILE A 132 13.72 1.45 -12.87
CA ILE A 132 12.87 2.64 -12.91
C ILE A 132 12.02 2.66 -14.18
N ASN A 133 12.63 2.43 -15.34
CA ASN A 133 11.89 2.39 -16.61
C ASN A 133 10.85 1.26 -16.63
N ASP A 134 11.20 0.08 -16.11
CA ASP A 134 10.26 -1.04 -15.99
C ASP A 134 9.07 -0.67 -15.08
N ALA A 135 9.33 -0.04 -13.93
CA ALA A 135 8.29 0.40 -13.00
C ALA A 135 7.37 1.47 -13.63
N VAL A 136 7.90 2.44 -14.35
CA VAL A 136 7.10 3.48 -15.03
C VAL A 136 6.26 2.88 -16.16
N ARG A 137 6.80 1.94 -16.92
CA ARG A 137 6.06 1.23 -17.98
C ARG A 137 4.97 0.34 -17.42
N SER A 138 5.17 -0.30 -16.27
CA SER A 138 4.16 -1.17 -15.64
C SER A 138 2.88 -0.42 -15.26
N VAL A 139 2.98 0.90 -15.07
CA VAL A 139 1.83 1.78 -14.83
C VAL A 139 1.36 2.52 -16.09
N SER A 140 1.75 2.06 -17.28
CA SER A 140 1.38 2.62 -18.59
C SER A 140 1.74 4.10 -18.75
N LEU A 141 2.93 4.49 -18.28
CA LEU A 141 3.53 5.80 -18.51
C LEU A 141 4.74 5.70 -19.42
N ASP A 142 4.97 6.74 -20.23
CA ASP A 142 6.17 6.88 -21.01
C ASP A 142 7.35 7.34 -20.14
N SER A 143 8.55 6.87 -20.44
CA SER A 143 9.76 7.19 -19.67
C SER A 143 10.13 8.67 -19.68
N SER A 144 9.60 9.49 -20.61
CA SER A 144 9.81 10.93 -20.61
C SER A 144 9.32 11.64 -19.36
N VAL A 145 8.36 11.02 -18.63
CA VAL A 145 7.86 11.55 -17.35
C VAL A 145 8.96 11.63 -16.28
N LEU A 146 10.02 10.82 -16.39
CA LEU A 146 11.11 10.77 -15.43
C LEU A 146 11.88 12.09 -15.34
N LYS A 147 11.97 12.83 -16.45
CA LYS A 147 12.64 14.13 -16.51
C LYS A 147 11.77 15.29 -16.04
N LYS A 148 10.49 15.05 -15.78
CA LYS A 148 9.53 16.06 -15.35
C LYS A 148 9.55 16.26 -13.84
N TYR A 149 9.10 17.43 -13.42
CA TYR A 149 8.78 17.76 -12.04
C TYR A 149 7.31 17.41 -11.74
N PRO A 150 6.94 17.17 -10.48
CA PRO A 150 5.55 16.85 -10.12
C PRO A 150 4.51 17.85 -10.63
N HIS A 151 4.82 19.15 -10.64
CA HIS A 151 3.90 20.18 -11.09
C HIS A 151 3.63 20.15 -12.61
N GLU A 152 4.45 19.45 -13.39
CA GLU A 152 4.26 19.26 -14.85
C GLU A 152 3.40 18.03 -15.17
N LEU A 153 2.94 17.28 -14.16
CA LEU A 153 2.16 16.06 -14.30
C LEU A 153 0.69 16.29 -13.93
N SER A 154 -0.22 15.64 -14.68
CA SER A 154 -1.63 15.57 -14.28
C SER A 154 -1.82 14.75 -13.00
N GLY A 155 -2.96 14.91 -12.32
CA GLY A 155 -3.29 14.12 -11.12
C GLY A 155 -3.19 12.61 -11.35
N GLY A 156 -3.75 12.12 -12.45
CA GLY A 156 -3.66 10.70 -12.80
C GLY A 156 -2.24 10.22 -13.10
N MET A 157 -1.39 11.07 -13.69
CA MET A 157 0.04 10.75 -13.88
C MET A 157 0.77 10.69 -12.53
N LYS A 158 0.53 11.65 -11.63
CA LYS A 158 1.10 11.62 -10.27
C LYS A 158 0.72 10.36 -9.52
N GLN A 159 -0.56 9.98 -9.57
CA GLN A 159 -1.04 8.77 -8.92
C GLN A 159 -0.35 7.51 -9.46
N ARG A 160 -0.22 7.39 -10.78
CA ARG A 160 0.51 6.27 -11.40
C ARG A 160 1.99 6.27 -11.02
N ILE A 161 2.63 7.42 -10.93
CA ILE A 161 4.02 7.52 -10.47
C ILE A 161 4.17 7.01 -9.04
N VAL A 162 3.26 7.40 -8.13
CA VAL A 162 3.29 6.91 -6.74
C VAL A 162 3.06 5.40 -6.68
N ILE A 163 2.14 4.86 -7.49
CA ILE A 163 1.96 3.42 -7.61
C ILE A 163 3.24 2.76 -8.15
N ALA A 164 3.87 3.32 -9.20
CA ALA A 164 5.14 2.81 -9.73
C ALA A 164 6.25 2.82 -8.68
N MET A 165 6.32 3.86 -7.85
CA MET A 165 7.27 3.91 -6.72
C MET A 165 6.98 2.80 -5.71
N ALA A 166 5.71 2.55 -5.36
CA ALA A 166 5.33 1.47 -4.46
C ALA A 166 5.69 0.08 -5.03
N LEU A 167 5.70 -0.08 -6.36
CA LEU A 167 6.04 -1.33 -7.06
C LEU A 167 7.53 -1.48 -7.38
N LEU A 168 8.34 -0.44 -7.20
CA LEU A 168 9.71 -0.34 -7.67
C LEU A 168 10.60 -1.52 -7.26
N LEU A 169 10.46 -1.98 -6.02
CA LEU A 169 11.23 -3.09 -5.48
C LEU A 169 10.52 -4.46 -5.65
N LYS A 170 9.47 -4.51 -6.45
CA LYS A 170 8.67 -5.71 -6.75
C LYS A 170 8.15 -6.40 -5.49
N PRO A 171 7.39 -5.70 -4.64
CA PRO A 171 6.83 -6.30 -3.44
C PRO A 171 5.86 -7.42 -3.80
N LYS A 172 5.69 -8.38 -2.90
CA LYS A 172 4.71 -9.47 -3.06
C LYS A 172 3.30 -9.04 -2.65
N PHE A 173 3.20 -8.07 -1.75
CA PHE A 173 1.97 -7.59 -1.18
C PHE A 173 1.90 -6.06 -1.23
N VAL A 174 0.82 -5.54 -1.77
CA VAL A 174 0.58 -4.10 -1.88
C VAL A 174 -0.68 -3.73 -1.11
N ILE A 175 -0.59 -2.68 -0.31
CA ILE A 175 -1.73 -2.04 0.34
C ILE A 175 -2.02 -0.76 -0.44
N ALA A 176 -3.23 -0.61 -0.97
CA ALA A 176 -3.67 0.59 -1.66
C ALA A 176 -4.81 1.25 -0.86
N ASP A 177 -4.49 2.37 -0.21
CA ASP A 177 -5.43 3.11 0.62
C ASP A 177 -6.03 4.26 -0.19
N GLU A 178 -7.31 4.11 -0.55
CA GLU A 178 -8.07 5.07 -1.34
C GLU A 178 -7.32 5.54 -2.63
N PRO A 179 -6.81 4.62 -3.47
CA PRO A 179 -5.90 4.96 -4.56
C PRO A 179 -6.56 5.75 -5.70
N THR A 180 -7.87 5.87 -5.70
CA THR A 180 -8.67 6.55 -6.74
C THR A 180 -9.30 7.85 -6.27
N THR A 181 -9.13 8.22 -5.01
CA THR A 181 -9.69 9.45 -4.43
C THR A 181 -9.17 10.70 -5.14
N ALA A 182 -10.07 11.67 -5.38
CA ALA A 182 -9.81 12.93 -6.07
C ALA A 182 -9.39 12.80 -7.55
N LEU A 183 -9.70 11.67 -8.19
CA LEU A 183 -9.50 11.46 -9.62
C LEU A 183 -10.84 11.46 -10.36
N ASP A 184 -10.82 11.88 -11.64
CA ASP A 184 -11.98 11.72 -12.51
C ASP A 184 -12.27 10.26 -12.85
N VAL A 185 -13.50 9.96 -13.26
CA VAL A 185 -14.00 8.59 -13.50
C VAL A 185 -13.14 7.81 -14.51
N LEU A 186 -12.64 8.48 -15.54
CA LEU A 186 -11.81 7.83 -16.56
C LEU A 186 -10.46 7.38 -15.97
N ILE A 187 -9.84 8.24 -15.19
CA ILE A 187 -8.56 7.95 -14.53
C ILE A 187 -8.77 6.89 -13.44
N GLN A 188 -9.87 6.95 -12.67
CA GLN A 188 -10.21 5.89 -11.71
C GLN A 188 -10.27 4.53 -12.39
N ALA A 189 -11.00 4.39 -13.51
CA ALA A 189 -11.09 3.14 -14.26
C ALA A 189 -9.71 2.65 -14.72
N GLN A 190 -8.82 3.55 -15.12
CA GLN A 190 -7.47 3.19 -15.52
C GLN A 190 -6.62 2.67 -14.35
N ILE A 191 -6.73 3.27 -13.16
CA ILE A 191 -6.04 2.80 -11.95
C ILE A 191 -6.59 1.44 -11.50
N ILE A 192 -7.90 1.24 -11.56
CA ILE A 192 -8.53 -0.05 -11.22
C ILE A 192 -8.04 -1.15 -12.18
N ASN A 193 -8.00 -0.88 -13.48
CA ASN A 193 -7.48 -1.83 -14.46
C ASN A 193 -5.99 -2.14 -14.22
N LEU A 194 -5.20 -1.16 -13.83
CA LEU A 194 -3.81 -1.37 -13.42
C LEU A 194 -3.72 -2.34 -12.24
N LEU A 195 -4.48 -2.12 -11.17
CA LEU A 195 -4.50 -3.00 -9.99
C LEU A 195 -4.96 -4.42 -10.34
N LYS A 196 -5.97 -4.56 -11.21
CA LYS A 196 -6.41 -5.86 -11.74
C LYS A 196 -5.30 -6.60 -12.49
N ASN A 197 -4.52 -5.90 -13.30
CA ASN A 197 -3.41 -6.51 -14.05
C ASN A 197 -2.30 -6.96 -13.11
N LEU A 198 -1.92 -6.16 -12.12
CA LEU A 198 -0.93 -6.53 -11.11
C LEU A 198 -1.37 -7.79 -10.33
N LYS A 199 -2.65 -7.88 -9.98
CA LYS A 199 -3.22 -9.09 -9.37
C LYS A 199 -3.10 -10.31 -10.28
N LYS A 200 -3.41 -10.19 -11.57
CA LYS A 200 -3.25 -11.29 -12.54
C LYS A 200 -1.81 -11.77 -12.68
N GLU A 201 -0.83 -10.90 -12.40
CA GLU A 201 0.59 -11.22 -12.35
C GLU A 201 1.01 -11.92 -11.05
N GLY A 202 0.07 -12.22 -10.15
CA GLY A 202 0.30 -12.95 -8.90
C GLY A 202 0.59 -12.06 -7.69
N MET A 203 0.36 -10.74 -7.78
CA MET A 203 0.52 -9.84 -6.64
C MET A 203 -0.66 -9.96 -5.67
N SER A 204 -0.39 -10.08 -4.39
CA SER A 204 -1.42 -9.97 -3.35
C SER A 204 -1.75 -8.51 -3.09
N LEU A 205 -3.02 -8.22 -2.86
CA LEU A 205 -3.51 -6.85 -2.74
C LEU A 205 -4.48 -6.68 -1.57
N MET A 206 -4.27 -5.66 -0.75
CA MET A 206 -5.28 -5.09 0.14
C MET A 206 -5.73 -3.75 -0.42
N LEU A 207 -6.97 -3.68 -0.88
CA LEU A 207 -7.56 -2.45 -1.40
C LEU A 207 -8.51 -1.86 -0.36
N ILE A 208 -8.21 -0.67 0.11
CA ILE A 208 -9.06 0.08 1.03
C ILE A 208 -9.84 1.12 0.22
N SER A 209 -11.16 1.09 0.32
CA SER A 209 -12.03 2.07 -0.33
C SER A 209 -13.38 2.16 0.38
N HIS A 210 -14.03 3.32 0.27
CA HIS A 210 -15.43 3.48 0.64
C HIS A 210 -16.39 3.11 -0.50
N ASP A 211 -15.89 2.86 -1.71
CA ASP A 211 -16.67 2.48 -2.89
C ASP A 211 -16.68 0.96 -3.08
N LEU A 212 -17.82 0.34 -2.77
CA LEU A 212 -18.04 -1.10 -2.91
C LEU A 212 -17.95 -1.56 -4.37
N ALA A 213 -18.31 -0.72 -5.34
CA ALA A 213 -18.21 -1.08 -6.75
C ALA A 213 -16.75 -1.28 -7.16
N ILE A 214 -15.87 -0.38 -6.74
CA ILE A 214 -14.42 -0.50 -6.95
C ILE A 214 -13.87 -1.77 -6.29
N LEU A 215 -14.26 -2.03 -5.04
CA LEU A 215 -13.79 -3.22 -4.32
C LEU A 215 -14.25 -4.51 -5.00
N SER A 216 -15.51 -4.58 -5.44
CA SER A 216 -16.06 -5.78 -6.11
C SER A 216 -15.39 -6.08 -7.45
N GLU A 217 -14.80 -5.08 -8.10
CA GLU A 217 -14.08 -5.27 -9.36
C GLU A 217 -12.68 -5.88 -9.19
N VAL A 218 -12.04 -5.64 -8.05
CA VAL A 218 -10.61 -5.98 -7.83
C VAL A 218 -10.45 -7.10 -6.81
N ALA A 219 -11.23 -7.10 -5.74
CA ALA A 219 -11.05 -7.97 -4.59
C ALA A 219 -11.86 -9.27 -4.71
N GLU A 220 -11.26 -10.38 -4.26
CA GLU A 220 -11.92 -11.70 -4.15
C GLU A 220 -12.70 -11.83 -2.84
N LYS A 221 -12.25 -11.11 -1.83
CA LYS A 221 -12.86 -11.09 -0.49
C LYS A 221 -13.13 -9.65 -0.10
N ILE A 222 -14.20 -9.38 0.63
CA ILE A 222 -14.50 -8.06 1.15
C ILE A 222 -14.69 -8.16 2.66
N GLY A 223 -13.91 -7.37 3.40
CA GLY A 223 -14.10 -7.10 4.81
C GLY A 223 -14.84 -5.78 4.99
N ILE A 224 -15.87 -5.75 5.82
CA ILE A 224 -16.63 -4.54 6.14
C ILE A 224 -16.26 -4.10 7.55
N MET A 225 -15.78 -2.87 7.69
CA MET A 225 -15.46 -2.26 8.97
C MET A 225 -16.52 -1.22 9.33
N TYR A 226 -16.95 -1.24 10.58
CA TYR A 226 -17.89 -0.28 11.16
C TYR A 226 -17.37 0.13 12.55
N GLY A 227 -17.61 1.38 12.93
CA GLY A 227 -17.22 1.95 14.21
C GLY A 227 -18.39 2.09 15.18
#